data_df2bc4cc54a6b32c3d733cdfa3005388
#
_entry.id   df2bc4cc54a6b32c3d733cdfa3005388
#
_cell.length_a   1.000
_cell.length_b   1.000
_cell.length_c   1.000
_cell.angle_alpha   90.00
_cell.angle_beta   90.00
_cell.angle_gamma   90.00
#
_symmetry.space_group_name_H-M   'P 1'
#
loop_
_entity.id
_entity.type
_entity.pdbx_description
1 polymer ?
#
loop_
_entity_poly.entity_id
_entity_poly.type
_entity_poly.pdbx_seq_one_letter_code
_entity_poly.pdbx_strand_id
1 'polypeptide(L)'
;VMFFSTSTTLLTNYLTVILKVDTTHTYSLYIYLLPGYVVGAFICFWWFRWQRWRFRFLIAGGMSCFVIFFAILYFGISPDSTYEMLYLPIFFRGLGMLTLIIAFALFAVEDLNPKYLLSNAFFLIIFRSVLAPIMATSFYSNVLYRLQQKYMYSLSETITATDPLSSTRYSQSLNNAMTQGHPYDEAAQ
;
A
#
# COMPACT_ATOMS: atom_id res chain seq x y z
N VAL A 1 -3.29 3.11 -10.26
CA VAL A 1 -3.47 1.67 -9.96
C VAL A 1 -2.27 1.11 -9.23
N MET A 2 -1.02 1.30 -9.73
CA MET A 2 0.20 0.82 -9.06
C MET A 2 0.27 1.26 -7.59
N PHE A 3 0.18 2.56 -7.31
CA PHE A 3 0.18 3.08 -5.93
C PHE A 3 -0.91 2.48 -5.06
N PHE A 4 -2.06 2.19 -5.64
CA PHE A 4 -3.17 1.57 -4.92
C PHE A 4 -2.87 0.12 -4.52
N SER A 5 -2.44 -0.71 -5.48
CA SER A 5 -2.09 -2.12 -5.20
C SER A 5 -0.99 -2.19 -4.14
N THR A 6 0.04 -1.34 -4.26
CA THR A 6 1.13 -1.26 -3.29
C THR A 6 0.65 -0.85 -1.91
N SER A 7 -0.17 0.19 -1.84
CA SER A 7 -0.68 0.68 -0.54
C SER A 7 -1.52 -0.39 0.16
N THR A 8 -2.26 -1.21 -0.59
CA THR A 8 -3.01 -2.34 -0.03
C THR A 8 -2.09 -3.40 0.52
N THR A 9 -1.12 -3.84 -0.28
CA THR A 9 -0.18 -4.89 0.12
C THR A 9 0.67 -4.47 1.32
N LEU A 10 1.19 -3.24 1.31
CA LEU A 10 1.96 -2.70 2.44
C LEU A 10 1.12 -2.61 3.71
N LEU A 11 -0.10 -2.10 3.61
CA LEU A 11 -0.98 -1.98 4.76
C LEU A 11 -1.35 -3.36 5.31
N THR A 12 -1.69 -4.32 4.44
CA THR A 12 -2.02 -5.68 4.87
C THR A 12 -0.82 -6.36 5.52
N ASN A 13 0.36 -6.28 4.93
CA ASN A 13 1.57 -6.83 5.52
C ASN A 13 1.91 -6.17 6.86
N TYR A 14 1.75 -4.86 6.97
CA TYR A 14 1.95 -4.16 8.23
C TYR A 14 1.00 -4.67 9.32
N LEU A 15 -0.30 -4.79 9.01
CA LEU A 15 -1.31 -5.26 9.94
C LEU A 15 -1.08 -6.70 10.38
N THR A 16 -0.77 -7.59 9.44
CA THR A 16 -0.63 -9.02 9.72
C THR A 16 0.70 -9.37 10.37
N VAL A 17 1.80 -8.78 9.90
CA VAL A 17 3.16 -9.15 10.34
C VAL A 17 3.59 -8.37 11.57
N ILE A 18 3.35 -7.05 11.60
CA ILE A 18 3.85 -6.18 12.67
C ILE A 18 2.85 -6.09 13.82
N LEU A 19 1.60 -5.77 13.52
CA LEU A 19 0.56 -5.63 14.56
C LEU A 19 -0.08 -6.96 14.96
N LYS A 20 0.20 -8.05 14.22
CA LYS A 20 -0.38 -9.40 14.46
C LYS A 20 -1.91 -9.36 14.60
N VAL A 21 -2.56 -8.47 13.86
CA VAL A 21 -4.00 -8.27 13.89
C VAL A 21 -4.69 -9.40 13.15
N ASP A 22 -5.73 -9.90 13.76
CA ASP A 22 -6.59 -10.90 13.12
C ASP A 22 -7.26 -10.33 11.86
N THR A 23 -7.44 -11.18 10.86
CA THR A 23 -8.04 -10.81 9.57
C THR A 23 -9.41 -10.15 9.72
N THR A 24 -10.18 -10.53 10.74
CA THR A 24 -11.49 -9.95 11.03
C THR A 24 -11.40 -8.46 11.37
N HIS A 25 -10.42 -8.07 12.18
CA HIS A 25 -10.19 -6.65 12.52
C HIS A 25 -9.62 -5.85 11.34
N THR A 26 -8.88 -6.48 10.45
CA THR A 26 -8.39 -5.85 9.23
C THR A 26 -9.54 -5.40 8.33
N TYR A 27 -10.61 -6.21 8.20
CA TYR A 27 -11.77 -5.83 7.41
C TYR A 27 -12.53 -4.64 8.04
N SER A 28 -12.61 -4.55 9.36
CA SER A 28 -13.28 -3.41 10.01
C SER A 28 -12.58 -2.08 9.76
N LEU A 29 -11.25 -2.09 9.58
CA LEU A 29 -10.49 -0.91 9.22
C LEU A 29 -10.84 -0.38 7.81
N TYR A 30 -11.18 -1.27 6.88
CA TYR A 30 -11.59 -0.85 5.53
C TYR A 30 -12.91 -0.06 5.50
N ILE A 31 -13.75 -0.15 6.55
CA ILE A 31 -14.95 0.68 6.69
C ILE A 31 -14.60 2.18 6.69
N TYR A 32 -13.46 2.56 7.28
CA TYR A 32 -12.99 3.95 7.30
C TYR A 32 -12.55 4.48 5.93
N LEU A 33 -12.44 3.61 4.94
CA LEU A 33 -12.18 3.97 3.56
C LEU A 33 -13.43 4.59 2.88
N LEU A 34 -14.63 4.19 3.31
CA LEU A 34 -15.90 4.68 2.77
C LEU A 34 -16.07 6.20 2.91
N PRO A 35 -15.89 6.83 4.10
CA PRO A 35 -16.00 8.27 4.22
C PRO A 35 -14.98 9.00 3.33
N GLY A 36 -13.78 8.45 3.15
CA GLY A 36 -12.81 8.97 2.18
C GLY A 36 -13.34 8.97 0.75
N TYR A 37 -14.01 7.91 0.34
CA TYR A 37 -14.65 7.85 -0.98
C TYR A 37 -15.78 8.87 -1.12
N VAL A 38 -16.66 8.98 -0.13
CA VAL A 38 -17.77 9.95 -0.16
C VAL A 38 -17.25 11.37 -0.30
N VAL A 39 -16.28 11.76 0.53
CA VAL A 39 -15.65 13.09 0.46
C VAL A 39 -14.96 13.30 -0.88
N GLY A 40 -14.23 12.31 -1.39
CA GLY A 40 -13.59 12.36 -2.70
C GLY A 40 -14.58 12.56 -3.84
N ALA A 41 -15.74 11.88 -3.80
CA ALA A 41 -16.81 12.05 -4.77
C ALA A 41 -17.39 13.48 -4.73
N PHE A 42 -17.64 14.03 -3.53
CA PHE A 42 -18.11 15.41 -3.35
C PHE A 42 -17.11 16.43 -3.89
N ILE A 43 -15.82 16.25 -3.61
CA ILE A 43 -14.76 17.14 -4.12
C ILE A 43 -14.73 17.10 -5.65
N CYS A 44 -14.79 15.91 -6.26
CA CYS A 44 -14.84 15.76 -7.71
C CYS A 44 -16.08 16.44 -8.29
N PHE A 45 -17.26 16.17 -7.72
CA PHE A 45 -18.51 16.77 -8.18
C PHE A 45 -18.48 18.30 -8.12
N TRP A 46 -18.03 18.86 -6.97
CA TRP A 46 -17.93 20.30 -6.79
C TRP A 46 -16.93 20.93 -7.75
N TRP A 47 -15.78 20.28 -7.95
CA TRP A 47 -14.73 20.72 -8.86
C TRP A 47 -15.22 20.80 -10.31
N PHE A 48 -15.92 19.76 -10.79
CA PHE A 48 -16.48 19.74 -12.14
C PHE A 48 -17.56 20.79 -12.34
N ARG A 49 -18.32 21.10 -11.30
CA ARG A 49 -19.34 22.13 -11.37
C ARG A 49 -18.77 23.54 -11.45
N TRP A 50 -17.63 23.78 -10.81
CA TRP A 50 -17.08 25.14 -10.67
C TRP A 50 -15.96 25.48 -11.61
N GLN A 51 -15.03 24.56 -11.87
CA GLN A 51 -13.80 24.83 -12.62
C GLN A 51 -13.68 24.05 -13.93
N ARG A 52 -14.74 23.88 -14.68
CA ARG A 52 -14.74 23.24 -16.02
C ARG A 52 -13.36 22.78 -16.50
N TRP A 53 -13.07 21.45 -16.44
CA TRP A 53 -12.02 20.78 -17.23
C TRP A 53 -10.55 21.00 -16.79
N ARG A 54 -10.22 21.46 -15.60
CA ARG A 54 -8.84 21.50 -15.11
C ARG A 54 -8.46 20.21 -14.36
N PHE A 55 -8.41 19.07 -15.07
CA PHE A 55 -8.06 17.77 -14.50
C PHE A 55 -6.70 17.73 -13.82
N ARG A 56 -5.72 18.54 -14.28
CA ARG A 56 -4.36 18.57 -13.72
C ARG A 56 -4.36 18.86 -12.23
N PHE A 57 -5.19 19.79 -11.77
CA PHE A 57 -5.27 20.10 -10.34
C PHE A 57 -5.95 18.99 -9.54
N LEU A 58 -6.94 18.33 -10.12
CA LEU A 58 -7.61 17.21 -9.48
C LEU A 58 -6.67 16.00 -9.33
N ILE A 59 -5.88 15.71 -10.37
CA ILE A 59 -4.84 14.68 -10.34
C ILE A 59 -3.77 15.03 -9.30
N ALA A 60 -3.29 16.29 -9.27
CA ALA A 60 -2.32 16.75 -8.30
C ALA A 60 -2.86 16.62 -6.86
N GLY A 61 -4.11 17.01 -6.63
CA GLY A 61 -4.78 16.83 -5.33
C GLY A 61 -4.89 15.37 -4.90
N GLY A 62 -5.31 14.49 -5.79
CA GLY A 62 -5.36 13.05 -5.52
C GLY A 62 -3.99 12.46 -5.21
N MET A 63 -2.94 12.85 -5.96
CA MET A 63 -1.57 12.43 -5.68
C MET A 63 -1.06 12.96 -4.34
N SER A 64 -1.38 14.21 -4.00
CA SER A 64 -1.03 14.80 -2.70
C SER A 64 -1.64 14.01 -1.54
N CYS A 65 -2.88 13.54 -1.68
CA CYS A 65 -3.50 12.68 -0.67
C CYS A 65 -2.73 11.37 -0.46
N PHE A 66 -2.19 10.78 -1.52
CA PHE A 66 -1.33 9.60 -1.38
C PHE A 66 0.01 9.92 -0.72
N VAL A 67 0.61 11.07 -1.04
CA VAL A 67 1.84 11.50 -0.37
C VAL A 67 1.60 11.71 1.12
N ILE A 68 0.49 12.34 1.50
CA ILE A 68 0.08 12.53 2.89
C ILE A 68 -0.15 11.16 3.56
N PHE A 69 -0.84 10.23 2.89
CA PHE A 69 -1.03 8.86 3.37
C PHE A 69 0.30 8.19 3.71
N PHE A 70 1.26 8.19 2.78
CA PHE A 70 2.57 7.57 3.00
C PHE A 70 3.40 8.32 4.04
N ALA A 71 3.30 9.65 4.11
CA ALA A 71 3.98 10.45 5.12
C ALA A 71 3.47 10.12 6.53
N ILE A 72 2.15 10.03 6.72
CA ILE A 72 1.56 9.65 8.01
C ILE A 72 1.99 8.22 8.39
N LEU A 73 2.00 7.29 7.42
CA LEU A 73 2.49 5.93 7.67
C LEU A 73 3.96 5.92 8.08
N TYR A 74 4.80 6.71 7.44
CA TYR A 74 6.24 6.72 7.71
C TYR A 74 6.59 7.39 9.04
N PHE A 75 5.98 8.53 9.35
CA PHE A 75 6.31 9.32 10.54
C PHE A 75 5.45 8.99 11.77
N GLY A 76 4.22 8.54 11.55
CA GLY A 76 3.23 8.36 12.63
C GLY A 76 3.11 6.93 13.14
N ILE A 77 3.63 5.94 12.41
CA ILE A 77 3.42 4.55 12.77
C ILE A 77 4.69 3.95 13.35
N SER A 78 4.59 3.58 14.64
CA SER A 78 5.56 2.81 15.40
C SER A 78 5.02 1.38 15.62
N PRO A 79 5.85 0.38 15.95
CA PRO A 79 5.39 -0.95 16.34
C PRO A 79 4.38 -0.96 17.50
N ASP A 80 4.42 0.06 18.35
CA ASP A 80 3.53 0.24 19.51
C ASP A 80 2.30 1.12 19.19
N SER A 81 2.05 1.43 17.92
CA SER A 81 0.96 2.33 17.52
C SER A 81 -0.41 1.67 17.71
N THR A 82 -1.35 2.45 18.24
CA THR A 82 -2.75 2.03 18.40
C THR A 82 -3.48 2.02 17.05
N TYR A 83 -4.47 1.14 16.90
CA TYR A 83 -5.29 1.03 15.69
C TYR A 83 -5.94 2.34 15.25
N GLU A 84 -6.25 3.22 16.21
CA GLU A 84 -6.90 4.49 15.94
C GLU A 84 -6.05 5.42 15.06
N MET A 85 -4.74 5.32 15.14
CA MET A 85 -3.84 6.10 14.29
C MET A 85 -3.91 5.72 12.80
N LEU A 86 -4.43 4.53 12.49
CA LEU A 86 -4.59 4.05 11.11
C LEU A 86 -5.84 4.61 10.42
N TYR A 87 -6.81 5.14 11.15
CA TYR A 87 -8.06 5.66 10.57
C TYR A 87 -7.80 6.85 9.64
N LEU A 88 -6.95 7.76 10.07
CA LEU A 88 -6.62 8.96 9.30
C LEU A 88 -5.92 8.63 7.97
N PRO A 89 -4.84 7.84 7.94
CA PRO A 89 -4.22 7.46 6.67
C PRO A 89 -5.17 6.70 5.75
N ILE A 90 -6.00 5.79 6.27
CA ILE A 90 -6.96 5.04 5.46
C ILE A 90 -7.99 5.98 4.81
N PHE A 91 -8.45 7.00 5.53
CA PHE A 91 -9.33 8.02 4.99
C PHE A 91 -8.68 8.79 3.82
N PHE A 92 -7.45 9.29 3.98
CA PHE A 92 -6.72 9.98 2.91
C PHE A 92 -6.46 9.07 1.69
N ARG A 93 -6.18 7.80 1.94
CA ARG A 93 -6.05 6.81 0.88
C ARG A 93 -7.34 6.65 0.08
N GLY A 94 -8.49 6.56 0.76
CA GLY A 94 -9.81 6.48 0.11
C GLY A 94 -10.09 7.71 -0.74
N LEU A 95 -9.88 8.89 -0.17
CA LEU A 95 -10.06 10.17 -0.84
C LEU A 95 -9.20 10.29 -2.10
N GLY A 96 -7.90 10.04 -1.97
CA GLY A 96 -6.96 10.11 -3.09
C GLY A 96 -7.28 9.09 -4.19
N MET A 97 -7.66 7.87 -3.80
CA MET A 97 -7.99 6.81 -4.74
C MET A 97 -9.19 7.16 -5.63
N LEU A 98 -10.31 7.56 -5.03
CA LEU A 98 -11.50 7.88 -5.81
C LEU A 98 -11.28 9.10 -6.70
N THR A 99 -10.64 10.14 -6.15
CA THR A 99 -10.31 11.36 -6.90
C THR A 99 -9.46 11.03 -8.14
N LEU A 100 -8.43 10.20 -8.00
CA LEU A 100 -7.59 9.80 -9.12
C LEU A 100 -8.32 8.91 -10.13
N ILE A 101 -9.14 7.97 -9.68
CA ILE A 101 -9.91 7.11 -10.58
C ILE A 101 -10.84 7.94 -11.46
N ILE A 102 -11.59 8.87 -10.86
CA ILE A 102 -12.50 9.74 -11.60
C ILE A 102 -11.73 10.67 -12.53
N ALA A 103 -10.66 11.32 -12.04
CA ALA A 103 -9.87 12.24 -12.82
C ALA A 103 -9.24 11.57 -14.05
N PHE A 104 -8.64 10.38 -13.89
CA PHE A 104 -8.05 9.65 -15.01
C PHE A 104 -9.10 9.08 -15.96
N ALA A 105 -10.24 8.61 -15.44
CA ALA A 105 -11.31 8.11 -16.29
C ALA A 105 -11.87 9.21 -17.20
N LEU A 106 -12.10 10.40 -16.66
CA LEU A 106 -12.58 11.55 -17.43
C LEU A 106 -11.52 12.08 -18.38
N PHE A 107 -10.27 12.19 -17.95
CA PHE A 107 -9.16 12.59 -18.82
C PHE A 107 -9.00 11.66 -20.03
N ALA A 108 -9.18 10.35 -19.81
CA ALA A 108 -9.08 9.37 -20.89
C ALA A 108 -10.21 9.45 -21.92
N VAL A 109 -11.31 10.12 -21.59
CA VAL A 109 -12.50 10.25 -22.47
C VAL A 109 -12.60 11.65 -23.08
N GLU A 110 -11.89 12.66 -22.53
CA GLU A 110 -12.02 14.07 -22.89
C GLU A 110 -11.85 14.35 -24.40
N ASP A 111 -10.81 13.78 -25.01
CA ASP A 111 -10.46 14.03 -26.42
C ASP A 111 -10.86 12.87 -27.35
N LEU A 112 -11.67 11.91 -26.86
CA LEU A 112 -11.98 10.72 -27.63
C LEU A 112 -13.22 10.89 -28.50
N ASN A 113 -13.08 10.53 -29.77
CA ASN A 113 -14.24 10.44 -30.67
C ASN A 113 -15.18 9.33 -30.14
N PRO A 114 -16.50 9.59 -30.02
CA PRO A 114 -17.49 8.63 -29.50
C PRO A 114 -17.41 7.25 -30.14
N LYS A 115 -16.98 7.16 -31.39
CA LYS A 115 -16.80 5.89 -32.12
C LYS A 115 -15.79 4.94 -31.48
N TYR A 116 -14.76 5.47 -30.80
CA TYR A 116 -13.68 4.68 -30.19
C TYR A 116 -13.83 4.51 -28.68
N LEU A 117 -14.91 5.03 -28.10
CA LEU A 117 -15.10 5.08 -26.65
C LEU A 117 -15.13 3.67 -26.04
N LEU A 118 -15.84 2.73 -26.70
CA LEU A 118 -15.93 1.34 -26.24
C LEU A 118 -14.56 0.62 -26.30
N SER A 119 -13.82 0.81 -27.39
CA SER A 119 -12.50 0.21 -27.57
C SER A 119 -11.50 0.73 -26.53
N ASN A 120 -11.51 2.05 -26.27
CA ASN A 120 -10.66 2.66 -25.27
C ASN A 120 -11.01 2.20 -23.84
N ALA A 121 -12.31 2.10 -23.53
CA ALA A 121 -12.76 1.58 -22.24
C ALA A 121 -12.25 0.13 -22.00
N PHE A 122 -12.29 -0.70 -23.04
CA PHE A 122 -11.77 -2.08 -22.98
C PHE A 122 -10.27 -2.11 -22.68
N PHE A 123 -9.47 -1.31 -23.39
CA PHE A 123 -8.04 -1.19 -23.13
C PHE A 123 -7.76 -0.67 -21.71
N LEU A 124 -8.48 0.35 -21.26
CA LEU A 124 -8.32 0.88 -19.91
C LEU A 124 -8.63 -0.16 -18.83
N ILE A 125 -9.65 -0.98 -19.04
CA ILE A 125 -10.01 -2.06 -18.09
C ILE A 125 -8.89 -3.11 -18.04
N ILE A 126 -8.36 -3.54 -19.18
CA ILE A 126 -7.26 -4.52 -19.24
C ILE A 126 -6.01 -3.96 -18.56
N PHE A 127 -5.59 -2.75 -18.91
CA PHE A 127 -4.42 -2.12 -18.30
C PHE A 127 -4.59 -1.95 -16.78
N ARG A 128 -5.76 -1.54 -16.35
CA ARG A 128 -6.05 -1.31 -14.93
C ARG A 128 -6.15 -2.61 -14.14
N SER A 129 -6.82 -3.64 -14.69
CA SER A 129 -7.17 -4.85 -13.93
C SER A 129 -6.09 -5.93 -14.00
N VAL A 130 -5.30 -5.96 -15.06
CA VAL A 130 -4.33 -7.03 -15.31
C VAL A 130 -2.91 -6.51 -15.29
N LEU A 131 -2.55 -5.61 -16.21
CA LEU A 131 -1.16 -5.18 -16.38
C LEU A 131 -0.63 -4.40 -15.17
N ALA A 132 -1.38 -3.41 -14.70
CA ALA A 132 -0.91 -2.55 -13.62
C ALA A 132 -0.73 -3.26 -12.27
N PRO A 133 -1.63 -4.17 -11.82
CA PRO A 133 -1.37 -4.98 -10.62
C PRO A 133 -0.17 -5.91 -10.75
N ILE A 134 -0.01 -6.60 -11.88
CA ILE A 134 1.11 -7.52 -12.09
C ILE A 134 2.44 -6.77 -12.05
N MET A 135 2.56 -5.66 -12.78
CA MET A 135 3.77 -4.84 -12.77
C MET A 135 4.04 -4.25 -11.38
N ALA A 136 3.00 -3.79 -10.69
CA ALA A 136 3.14 -3.23 -9.34
C ALA A 136 3.64 -4.29 -8.36
N THR A 137 2.99 -5.44 -8.28
CA THR A 137 3.37 -6.50 -7.34
C THR A 137 4.77 -7.02 -7.62
N SER A 138 5.14 -7.26 -8.89
CA SER A 138 6.48 -7.72 -9.26
C SER A 138 7.56 -6.71 -8.90
N PHE A 139 7.34 -5.43 -9.18
CA PHE A 139 8.29 -4.37 -8.84
C PHE A 139 8.47 -4.24 -7.33
N TYR A 140 7.36 -4.15 -6.59
CA TYR A 140 7.42 -3.95 -5.14
C TYR A 140 7.94 -5.15 -4.38
N SER A 141 7.57 -6.38 -4.79
CA SER A 141 8.13 -7.60 -4.21
C SER A 141 9.65 -7.66 -4.36
N ASN A 142 10.16 -7.27 -5.53
CA ASN A 142 11.60 -7.22 -5.77
C ASN A 142 12.30 -6.14 -4.93
N VAL A 143 11.70 -4.96 -4.83
CA VAL A 143 12.23 -3.86 -4.00
C VAL A 143 12.21 -4.24 -2.51
N LEU A 144 11.10 -4.79 -2.02
CA LEU A 144 10.98 -5.26 -0.63
C LEU A 144 12.01 -6.35 -0.33
N TYR A 145 12.15 -7.33 -1.21
CA TYR A 145 13.13 -8.40 -1.04
C TYR A 145 14.56 -7.85 -0.94
N ARG A 146 14.94 -6.92 -1.83
CA ARG A 146 16.28 -6.27 -1.77
C ARG A 146 16.48 -5.46 -0.49
N LEU A 147 15.46 -4.74 -0.04
CA LEU A 147 15.52 -3.99 1.21
C LEU A 147 15.63 -4.92 2.40
N GLN A 148 14.84 -5.98 2.46
CA GLN A 148 14.94 -6.99 3.51
C GLN A 148 16.35 -7.61 3.58
N GLN A 149 16.89 -8.03 2.44
CA GLN A 149 18.27 -8.53 2.40
C GLN A 149 19.26 -7.51 2.92
N LYS A 150 19.17 -6.24 2.47
CA LYS A 150 20.06 -5.18 2.95
C LYS A 150 19.99 -5.00 4.47
N TYR A 151 18.77 -4.98 5.03
CA TYR A 151 18.59 -4.86 6.47
C TYR A 151 19.05 -6.11 7.22
N MET A 152 18.84 -7.30 6.68
CA MET A 152 19.36 -8.55 7.25
C MET A 152 20.88 -8.57 7.29
N TYR A 153 21.55 -8.14 6.22
CA TYR A 153 23.02 -8.01 6.22
C TYR A 153 23.49 -6.98 7.26
N SER A 154 22.87 -5.82 7.34
CA SER A 154 23.19 -4.81 8.32
C SER A 154 23.00 -5.29 9.77
N LEU A 155 21.92 -6.05 10.03
CA LEU A 155 21.65 -6.67 11.32
C LEU A 155 22.69 -7.77 11.65
N SER A 156 23.02 -8.62 10.67
CA SER A 156 24.02 -9.68 10.88
C SER A 156 25.41 -9.12 11.16
N GLU A 157 25.75 -7.97 10.62
CA GLU A 157 27.02 -7.27 10.88
C GLU A 157 27.04 -6.66 12.29
N THR A 158 25.89 -6.28 12.83
CA THR A 158 25.75 -5.70 14.18
C THR A 158 25.61 -6.77 15.24
N ILE A 159 25.13 -7.97 14.90
CA ILE A 159 25.09 -9.15 15.77
C ILE A 159 26.49 -9.79 15.78
N THR A 160 27.40 -9.20 16.48
CA THR A 160 28.67 -9.83 16.73
C THR A 160 28.48 -11.06 17.62
N ALA A 161 29.12 -12.17 17.24
CA ALA A 161 29.09 -13.44 17.97
C ALA A 161 29.54 -13.32 19.44
N THR A 162 29.97 -12.13 19.86
CA THR A 162 30.45 -11.80 21.19
C THR A 162 29.36 -11.34 22.15
N ASP A 163 28.15 -11.03 21.67
CA ASP A 163 27.04 -10.63 22.54
C ASP A 163 26.23 -11.87 23.00
N PRO A 164 26.33 -12.26 24.29
CA PRO A 164 25.67 -13.47 24.80
C PRO A 164 24.15 -13.43 24.69
N LEU A 165 23.57 -12.23 24.65
CA LEU A 165 22.11 -12.04 24.55
C LEU A 165 21.62 -12.31 23.15
N SER A 166 22.37 -11.90 22.14
CA SER A 166 22.08 -12.14 20.73
C SER A 166 22.23 -13.61 20.37
N SER A 167 23.28 -14.27 20.87
CA SER A 167 23.49 -15.70 20.63
C SER A 167 22.42 -16.58 21.27
N THR A 168 21.92 -16.20 22.45
CA THR A 168 20.85 -16.91 23.13
C THR A 168 19.50 -16.77 22.39
N ARG A 169 19.19 -15.57 21.90
CA ARG A 169 17.98 -15.33 21.10
C ARG A 169 18.03 -16.05 19.75
N TYR A 170 19.19 -16.05 19.10
CA TYR A 170 19.38 -16.78 17.85
C TYR A 170 19.19 -18.28 18.03
N SER A 171 19.80 -18.87 19.06
CA SER A 171 19.64 -20.29 19.37
C SER A 171 18.21 -20.66 19.77
N GLN A 172 17.48 -19.79 20.46
CA GLN A 172 16.07 -19.98 20.76
C GLN A 172 15.21 -19.94 19.50
N SER A 173 15.41 -18.98 18.61
CA SER A 173 14.64 -18.89 17.36
C SER A 173 14.92 -20.07 16.44
N LEU A 174 16.17 -20.49 16.34
CA LEU A 174 16.60 -21.66 15.57
C LEU A 174 15.96 -22.95 16.12
N ASN A 175 15.98 -23.15 17.44
CA ASN A 175 15.30 -24.29 18.07
C ASN A 175 13.77 -24.28 17.86
N ASN A 176 13.15 -23.11 17.91
CA ASN A 176 11.72 -22.97 17.62
C ASN A 176 11.39 -23.30 16.16
N ALA A 177 12.22 -22.90 15.21
CA ALA A 177 12.05 -23.22 13.79
C ALA A 177 12.26 -24.72 13.53
N MET A 178 13.25 -25.33 14.17
CA MET A 178 13.48 -26.78 14.09
C MET A 178 12.33 -27.59 14.68
N THR A 179 11.74 -27.13 15.80
CA THR A 179 10.56 -27.80 16.41
C THR A 179 9.31 -27.66 15.54
N GLN A 180 9.25 -26.64 14.67
CA GLN A 180 8.19 -26.48 13.67
C GLN A 180 8.42 -27.31 12.38
N GLY A 181 9.49 -28.11 12.34
CA GLY A 181 9.78 -29.03 11.24
C GLY A 181 10.54 -28.44 10.06
N HIS A 182 11.12 -27.23 10.22
CA HIS A 182 12.01 -26.68 9.20
C HIS A 182 13.39 -27.34 9.27
N PRO A 183 13.99 -27.73 8.13
CA PRO A 183 15.34 -28.25 8.11
C PRO A 183 16.33 -27.16 8.56
N TYR A 184 17.47 -27.60 9.14
CA TYR A 184 18.47 -26.71 9.72
C TYR A 184 18.92 -25.59 8.77
N ASP A 185 19.06 -25.89 7.48
CA ASP A 185 19.49 -24.94 6.45
C ASP A 185 18.46 -23.81 6.19
N GLU A 186 17.17 -24.10 6.35
CA GLU A 186 16.11 -23.10 6.26
C GLU A 186 15.90 -22.33 7.57
N ALA A 187 16.11 -22.98 8.71
CA ALA A 187 15.97 -22.37 10.03
C ALA A 187 17.12 -21.40 10.37
N ALA A 188 18.27 -21.55 9.71
CA ALA A 188 19.46 -20.73 9.91
C ALA A 188 19.52 -19.50 8.96
N GLN A 189 18.60 -19.40 7.99
CA GLN A 189 18.45 -18.24 7.11
C GLN A 189 17.51 -17.22 7.72
#